data_d6c99d0f9a6f34127ad298250aa91bdf
#
_entry.id   d6c99d0f9a6f34127ad298250aa91bdf
#
_cell.length_a   1.000
_cell.length_b   1.000
_cell.length_c   1.000
_cell.angle_alpha   90.00
_cell.angle_beta   90.00
_cell.angle_gamma   90.00
#
_symmetry.space_group_name_H-M   'P 1'
#
loop_
_entity.id
_entity.type
_entity.pdbx_description
1 polymer ?
#
loop_
_entity_poly.entity_id
_entity_poly.type
_entity_poly.pdbx_seq_one_letter_code
_entity_poly.pdbx_strand_id
1 'polypeptide(L)'
;TPFICLGLALTLVSLIVFGYMQPYSRYAYRAVMHAAANAGWNGELQAGAFVTEDRLIMTADRADPQGQRLEGLFIRRLTPTGREEVITATTADLQVSQDRLNVTLNLQNGRRILEGTDGVYDILDFDSFSTTAPLAGATELLRARGGDERELTLGELASLAGSGDSVLPRSTLRSELYGRLARAAFLPFLPLIAFPLGLATKRGRRTPGLVFAGILLLAFQHALQLGQSLAESGVVAAFFGIWTPFALFTGFGVWMFMGSRNRPGETPISRLIGTAGDRITRAMAARDARVQAS
;
A
#
# COMPACT_ATOMS: atom_id res chain seq x y z
N THR A 1 -18.53 13.75 -30.56
CA THR A 1 -17.67 14.86 -30.09
C THR A 1 -17.81 15.15 -28.58
N PRO A 2 -18.99 15.28 -27.92
CA PRO A 2 -19.08 15.69 -26.53
C PRO A 2 -18.47 14.64 -25.56
N PHE A 3 -18.59 13.36 -25.83
CA PHE A 3 -18.01 12.30 -24.98
C PHE A 3 -16.48 12.28 -25.01
N ILE A 4 -15.87 12.62 -26.14
CA ILE A 4 -14.40 12.72 -26.24
C ILE A 4 -13.91 13.95 -25.46
N CYS A 5 -14.59 15.08 -25.57
CA CYS A 5 -14.27 16.28 -24.80
C CYS A 5 -14.37 16.01 -23.27
N LEU A 6 -15.41 15.31 -22.84
CA LEU A 6 -15.55 14.89 -21.46
C LEU A 6 -14.39 13.96 -21.04
N GLY A 7 -14.04 12.98 -21.86
CA GLY A 7 -12.92 12.09 -21.61
C GLY A 7 -11.60 12.82 -21.48
N LEU A 8 -11.33 13.80 -22.34
CA LEU A 8 -10.14 14.65 -22.28
C LEU A 8 -10.12 15.54 -21.02
N ALA A 9 -11.27 16.12 -20.65
CA ALA A 9 -11.38 16.88 -19.39
C ALA A 9 -11.09 15.99 -18.17
N LEU A 10 -11.65 14.78 -18.12
CA LEU A 10 -11.38 13.81 -17.07
C LEU A 10 -9.90 13.37 -17.06
N THR A 11 -9.26 13.25 -18.22
CA THR A 11 -7.81 12.98 -18.31
C THR A 11 -7.01 14.07 -17.64
N LEU A 12 -7.32 15.34 -17.92
CA LEU A 12 -6.64 16.48 -17.30
C LEU A 12 -6.82 16.48 -15.79
N VAL A 13 -8.05 16.30 -15.31
CA VAL A 13 -8.33 16.17 -13.87
C VAL A 13 -7.57 14.99 -13.26
N SER A 14 -7.55 13.84 -13.92
CA SER A 14 -6.81 12.67 -13.48
C SER A 14 -5.31 12.93 -13.36
N LEU A 15 -4.70 13.61 -14.33
CA LEU A 15 -3.29 13.98 -14.30
C LEU A 15 -2.98 14.95 -13.14
N ILE A 16 -3.87 15.89 -12.84
CA ILE A 16 -3.70 16.79 -11.70
C ILE A 16 -3.81 16.01 -10.38
N VAL A 17 -4.85 15.21 -10.24
CA VAL A 17 -5.09 14.45 -8.99
C VAL A 17 -3.99 13.42 -8.74
N PHE A 18 -3.73 12.54 -9.69
CA PHE A 18 -2.74 11.46 -9.51
C PHE A 18 -1.30 11.94 -9.74
N GLY A 19 -1.10 13.02 -10.49
CA GLY A 19 0.21 13.58 -10.77
C GLY A 19 0.77 14.49 -9.67
N TYR A 20 -0.12 15.21 -8.97
CA TYR A 20 0.28 16.21 -7.99
C TYR A 20 -0.40 16.05 -6.64
N MET A 21 -1.74 15.95 -6.58
CA MET A 21 -2.44 15.92 -5.30
C MET A 21 -2.16 14.64 -4.51
N GLN A 22 -2.22 13.49 -5.15
CA GLN A 22 -2.02 12.19 -4.50
C GLN A 22 -0.63 12.04 -3.88
N PRO A 23 0.50 12.41 -4.53
CA PRO A 23 1.83 12.36 -3.93
C PRO A 23 1.93 13.16 -2.63
N TYR A 24 1.43 14.38 -2.63
CA TYR A 24 1.45 15.22 -1.43
C TYR A 24 0.53 14.70 -0.33
N SER A 25 -0.68 14.23 -0.67
CA SER A 25 -1.59 13.65 0.32
C SER A 25 -1.05 12.38 0.95
N ARG A 26 -0.35 11.53 0.20
CA ARG A 26 0.32 10.33 0.76
C ARG A 26 1.39 10.69 1.77
N TYR A 27 2.23 11.67 1.43
CA TYR A 27 3.25 12.16 2.35
C TYR A 27 2.63 12.81 3.59
N ALA A 28 1.62 13.67 3.40
CA ALA A 28 0.91 14.31 4.51
C ALA A 28 0.23 13.28 5.43
N TYR A 29 -0.43 12.27 4.86
CA TYR A 29 -1.02 11.17 5.63
C TYR A 29 0.04 10.43 6.46
N ARG A 30 1.19 10.08 5.86
CA ARG A 30 2.29 9.45 6.57
C ARG A 30 2.84 10.34 7.68
N ALA A 31 2.99 11.65 7.43
CA ALA A 31 3.43 12.61 8.44
C ALA A 31 2.46 12.70 9.62
N VAL A 32 1.15 12.72 9.36
CA VAL A 32 0.12 12.71 10.40
C VAL A 32 0.13 11.41 11.18
N MET A 33 0.22 10.27 10.50
CA MET A 33 0.29 8.97 11.19
C MET A 33 1.56 8.82 12.04
N HIS A 34 2.69 9.29 11.51
CA HIS A 34 3.94 9.36 12.27
C HIS A 34 3.79 10.29 13.49
N ALA A 35 3.23 11.48 13.33
CA ALA A 35 2.98 12.41 14.44
C ALA A 35 2.00 11.81 15.46
N ALA A 36 0.94 11.14 15.01
CA ALA A 36 -0.02 10.49 15.90
C ALA A 36 0.60 9.32 16.68
N ALA A 37 1.41 8.50 16.00
CA ALA A 37 2.15 7.41 16.65
C ALA A 37 3.14 7.94 17.70
N ASN A 38 3.75 9.10 17.43
CA ASN A 38 4.69 9.73 18.38
C ASN A 38 3.99 10.65 19.40
N ALA A 39 2.76 11.10 19.17
CA ALA A 39 2.00 11.93 20.11
C ALA A 39 1.54 11.17 21.37
N GLY A 40 1.41 9.84 21.28
CA GLY A 40 1.12 8.99 22.43
C GLY A 40 2.32 8.80 23.36
N TRP A 41 3.50 9.27 22.96
CA TRP A 41 4.75 9.14 23.69
C TRP A 41 5.25 10.52 24.19
N ASN A 42 4.51 11.12 25.08
CA ASN A 42 4.95 12.34 25.78
C ASN A 42 5.95 12.06 26.91
N GLY A 43 6.57 10.87 26.95
CA GLY A 43 7.48 10.51 28.04
C GLY A 43 6.78 10.25 29.38
N GLU A 44 5.45 10.29 29.41
CA GLU A 44 4.66 9.97 30.60
C GLU A 44 4.48 8.45 30.71
N LEU A 45 5.42 7.80 31.38
CA LEU A 45 5.16 6.48 31.93
C LEU A 45 4.12 6.65 33.06
N GLN A 46 2.88 6.24 32.77
CA GLN A 46 1.88 6.17 33.82
C GLN A 46 2.25 5.05 34.81
N ALA A 47 2.19 5.37 36.08
CA ALA A 47 2.41 4.39 37.15
C ALA A 47 1.54 3.14 36.92
N GLY A 48 2.14 1.95 36.95
CA GLY A 48 1.48 0.67 36.73
C GLY A 48 1.19 0.32 35.26
N ALA A 49 1.58 1.14 34.30
CA ALA A 49 1.45 0.79 32.89
C ALA A 49 2.61 -0.10 32.43
N PHE A 50 2.27 -1.21 31.76
CA PHE A 50 3.26 -2.04 31.10
C PHE A 50 3.51 -1.50 29.69
N VAL A 51 4.73 -1.06 29.44
CA VAL A 51 5.19 -0.81 28.07
C VAL A 51 5.70 -2.14 27.53
N THR A 52 4.98 -2.73 26.60
CA THR A 52 5.38 -3.98 25.94
C THR A 52 5.65 -3.69 24.47
N GLU A 53 6.89 -3.84 24.05
CA GLU A 53 7.26 -3.76 22.64
C GLU A 53 8.21 -4.92 22.34
N ASP A 54 7.85 -5.75 21.38
CA ASP A 54 8.50 -6.94 20.79
C ASP A 54 9.51 -7.70 21.67
N ARG A 55 10.43 -7.00 22.38
CA ARG A 55 11.52 -7.58 23.19
C ARG A 55 11.79 -6.82 24.48
N LEU A 56 10.98 -5.82 24.80
CA LEU A 56 11.14 -4.96 25.97
C LEU A 56 9.83 -4.94 26.77
N ILE A 57 9.90 -5.25 28.05
CA ILE A 57 8.80 -5.04 29.00
C ILE A 57 9.34 -4.10 30.07
N MET A 58 8.68 -2.99 30.29
CA MET A 58 9.05 -2.03 31.31
C MET A 58 7.81 -1.63 32.13
N THR A 59 7.96 -1.55 33.44
CA THR A 59 6.93 -1.06 34.37
C THR A 59 7.56 -0.31 35.50
N ALA A 60 6.85 0.68 36.06
CA ALA A 60 7.25 1.39 37.25
C ALA A 60 6.06 1.48 38.22
N ASP A 61 6.33 1.41 39.52
CA ASP A 61 5.30 1.50 40.55
C ASP A 61 4.73 2.92 40.63
N ARG A 62 5.59 3.92 40.52
CA ARG A 62 5.23 5.34 40.50
C ARG A 62 6.04 6.10 39.49
N ALA A 63 5.43 7.13 38.93
CA ALA A 63 6.06 8.11 38.08
C ALA A 63 5.72 9.53 38.54
N ASP A 64 6.64 10.45 38.38
CA ASP A 64 6.35 11.88 38.60
C ASP A 64 5.39 12.41 37.53
N PRO A 65 4.75 13.59 37.74
CA PRO A 65 3.81 14.14 36.77
C PRO A 65 4.42 14.44 35.38
N GLN A 66 5.73 14.53 35.30
CA GLN A 66 6.50 14.77 34.06
C GLN A 66 7.02 13.46 33.44
N GLY A 67 6.86 12.30 34.13
CA GLY A 67 7.34 11.02 33.66
C GLY A 67 8.86 10.87 33.59
N GLN A 68 9.60 11.81 34.20
CA GLN A 68 11.06 11.83 34.15
C GLN A 68 11.71 11.07 35.31
N ARG A 69 11.01 10.96 36.45
CA ARG A 69 11.47 10.22 37.62
C ARG A 69 10.53 9.07 37.92
N LEU A 70 11.10 7.88 38.00
CA LEU A 70 10.38 6.63 38.21
C LEU A 70 10.82 5.99 39.52
N GLU A 71 9.86 5.40 40.23
CA GLU A 71 10.12 4.59 41.45
C GLU A 71 9.63 3.16 41.22
N GLY A 72 10.41 2.17 41.72
CA GLY A 72 10.11 0.76 41.57
C GLY A 72 10.17 0.29 40.11
N LEU A 73 11.28 0.61 39.43
CA LEU A 73 11.44 0.27 38.03
C LEU A 73 11.77 -1.22 37.84
N PHE A 74 11.08 -1.88 36.93
CA PHE A 74 11.36 -3.20 36.42
C PHE A 74 11.48 -3.16 34.91
N ILE A 75 12.57 -3.69 34.38
CA ILE A 75 12.85 -3.82 32.94
C ILE A 75 13.20 -5.27 32.65
N ARG A 76 12.53 -5.85 31.66
CA ARG A 76 12.89 -7.16 31.07
C ARG A 76 13.11 -6.95 29.58
N ARG A 77 14.27 -7.33 29.07
CA ARG A 77 14.58 -7.23 27.66
C ARG A 77 15.37 -8.41 27.15
N LEU A 78 15.27 -8.69 25.85
CA LEU A 78 16.17 -9.59 25.16
C LEU A 78 17.35 -8.80 24.60
N THR A 79 18.56 -9.19 24.96
CA THR A 79 19.78 -8.60 24.39
C THR A 79 19.89 -8.93 22.90
N PRO A 80 20.72 -8.21 22.12
CA PRO A 80 20.96 -8.53 20.69
C PRO A 80 21.43 -9.96 20.45
N THR A 81 22.04 -10.59 21.47
CA THR A 81 22.48 -11.99 21.46
C THR A 81 21.38 -12.98 21.83
N GLY A 82 20.13 -12.52 22.02
CA GLY A 82 18.98 -13.36 22.36
C GLY A 82 18.91 -13.80 23.82
N ARG A 83 19.78 -13.27 24.71
CA ARG A 83 19.78 -13.57 26.14
C ARG A 83 18.80 -12.69 26.89
N GLU A 84 18.15 -13.24 27.89
CA GLU A 84 17.24 -12.49 28.75
C GLU A 84 18.03 -11.65 29.77
N GLU A 85 17.65 -10.37 29.88
CA GLU A 85 18.18 -9.42 30.82
C GLU A 85 17.04 -8.81 31.64
N VAL A 86 17.13 -8.89 32.95
CA VAL A 86 16.20 -8.29 33.91
C VAL A 86 16.94 -7.28 34.75
N ILE A 87 16.41 -6.05 34.82
CA ILE A 87 16.96 -4.96 35.63
C ILE A 87 15.84 -4.45 36.54
N THR A 88 16.15 -4.34 37.83
CA THR A 88 15.30 -3.73 38.84
C THR A 88 16.03 -2.54 39.46
N ALA A 89 15.34 -1.45 39.73
CA ALA A 89 15.92 -0.30 40.41
C ALA A 89 14.89 0.36 41.33
N THR A 90 15.35 0.91 42.43
CA THR A 90 14.50 1.63 43.38
C THR A 90 14.05 2.96 42.79
N THR A 91 14.97 3.67 42.13
CA THR A 91 14.67 4.93 41.41
C THR A 91 15.37 4.94 40.06
N ALA A 92 14.75 5.62 39.10
CA ALA A 92 15.32 5.84 37.78
C ALA A 92 15.00 7.26 37.30
N ASP A 93 16.03 7.94 36.80
CA ASP A 93 15.89 9.22 36.12
C ASP A 93 15.98 8.99 34.59
N LEU A 94 14.96 9.44 33.89
CA LEU A 94 14.80 9.24 32.46
C LEU A 94 15.23 10.51 31.72
N GLN A 95 16.21 10.39 30.83
CA GLN A 95 16.69 11.46 29.98
C GLN A 95 16.52 11.08 28.52
N VAL A 96 15.68 11.82 27.80
CA VAL A 96 15.50 11.63 26.35
C VAL A 96 16.64 12.31 25.61
N SER A 97 17.30 11.58 24.71
CA SER A 97 18.36 12.16 23.86
C SER A 97 17.82 13.26 22.96
N GLN A 98 18.69 14.19 22.54
CA GLN A 98 18.30 15.32 21.67
C GLN A 98 17.73 14.86 20.31
N ASP A 99 18.16 13.72 19.81
CA ASP A 99 17.65 13.07 18.58
C ASP A 99 16.32 12.35 18.80
N ARG A 100 15.83 12.24 20.05
CA ARG A 100 14.62 11.53 20.45
C ARG A 100 14.57 10.04 20.02
N LEU A 101 15.70 9.45 19.66
CA LEU A 101 15.79 8.06 19.26
C LEU A 101 16.13 7.12 20.42
N ASN A 102 16.77 7.68 21.46
CA ASN A 102 17.25 6.93 22.60
C ASN A 102 16.82 7.58 23.91
N VAL A 103 16.60 6.75 24.89
CA VAL A 103 16.39 7.15 26.28
C VAL A 103 17.55 6.62 27.12
N THR A 104 18.19 7.51 27.87
CA THR A 104 19.15 7.14 28.88
C THR A 104 18.43 7.04 30.21
N LEU A 105 18.50 5.87 30.82
CA LEU A 105 17.97 5.56 32.14
C LEU A 105 19.12 5.56 33.12
N ASN A 106 19.13 6.49 34.05
CA ASN A 106 20.06 6.51 35.19
C ASN A 106 19.37 5.86 36.37
N LEU A 107 19.75 4.63 36.65
CA LEU A 107 19.16 3.74 37.65
C LEU A 107 19.94 3.87 38.96
N GLN A 108 19.25 3.85 40.10
CA GLN A 108 19.85 3.91 41.42
C GLN A 108 19.35 2.75 42.32
N ASN A 109 20.27 2.18 43.07
CA ASN A 109 20.01 1.07 44.01
C ASN A 109 19.23 -0.07 43.37
N GLY A 110 19.90 -0.88 42.57
CA GLY A 110 19.24 -1.91 41.82
C GLY A 110 20.05 -3.18 41.60
N ARG A 111 19.44 -4.10 40.89
CA ARG A 111 20.02 -5.39 40.52
C ARG A 111 19.79 -5.64 39.04
N ARG A 112 20.85 -6.12 38.40
CA ARG A 112 20.82 -6.60 36.99
C ARG A 112 21.06 -8.10 37.00
N ILE A 113 20.21 -8.84 36.35
CA ILE A 113 20.30 -10.29 36.15
C ILE A 113 20.40 -10.54 34.64
N LEU A 114 21.46 -11.18 34.18
CA LEU A 114 21.69 -11.53 32.81
C LEU A 114 21.80 -13.05 32.67
N GLU A 115 21.06 -13.64 31.76
CA GLU A 115 21.18 -15.07 31.45
C GLU A 115 22.53 -15.35 30.78
N GLY A 116 23.35 -16.16 31.42
CA GLY A 116 24.65 -16.60 30.89
C GLY A 116 24.52 -17.67 29.82
N THR A 117 25.62 -17.95 29.12
CA THR A 117 25.66 -18.92 27.99
C THR A 117 25.44 -20.37 28.45
N ASP A 118 25.73 -20.67 29.71
CA ASP A 118 25.66 -22.02 30.29
C ASP A 118 24.47 -22.20 31.23
N GLY A 119 23.44 -21.33 31.14
CA GLY A 119 22.28 -21.36 32.03
C GLY A 119 22.59 -20.85 33.46
N VAL A 120 23.78 -20.28 33.68
CA VAL A 120 24.15 -19.63 34.94
C VAL A 120 23.81 -18.14 34.79
N TYR A 121 23.10 -17.59 35.80
CA TYR A 121 22.75 -16.17 35.80
C TYR A 121 23.90 -15.35 36.35
N ASP A 122 24.26 -14.31 35.60
CA ASP A 122 25.18 -13.28 36.06
C ASP A 122 24.39 -12.20 36.82
N ILE A 123 24.67 -11.99 38.08
CA ILE A 123 23.93 -11.09 38.97
C ILE A 123 24.87 -9.95 39.38
N LEU A 124 24.48 -8.73 39.06
CA LEU A 124 25.19 -7.50 39.43
C LEU A 124 24.29 -6.61 40.28
N ASP A 125 24.67 -6.41 41.54
CA ASP A 125 24.08 -5.37 42.40
C ASP A 125 24.81 -4.06 42.15
N PHE A 126 24.09 -2.95 41.99
CA PHE A 126 24.68 -1.65 41.72
C PHE A 126 24.02 -0.54 42.55
N ASP A 127 24.83 0.43 42.95
CA ASP A 127 24.35 1.68 43.54
C ASP A 127 23.90 2.70 42.48
N SER A 128 24.59 2.69 41.34
CA SER A 128 24.25 3.52 40.17
C SER A 128 24.58 2.76 38.87
N PHE A 129 23.66 2.74 37.95
CA PHE A 129 23.81 2.10 36.64
C PHE A 129 23.12 2.93 35.55
N SER A 130 23.86 3.26 34.50
CA SER A 130 23.30 3.97 33.35
C SER A 130 23.15 3.02 32.18
N THR A 131 21.97 2.96 31.62
CA THR A 131 21.67 2.16 30.42
C THR A 131 20.93 2.98 29.40
N THR A 132 21.25 2.77 28.14
CA THR A 132 20.53 3.39 27.03
C THR A 132 19.65 2.35 26.36
N ALA A 133 18.38 2.67 26.23
CA ALA A 133 17.41 1.87 25.48
C ALA A 133 16.93 2.66 24.27
N PRO A 134 16.68 2.02 23.14
CA PRO A 134 15.95 2.68 22.07
C PRO A 134 14.59 3.10 22.63
N LEU A 135 14.18 4.31 22.31
CA LEU A 135 12.87 4.83 22.72
C LEU A 135 11.80 3.94 22.08
N ALA A 136 11.01 3.24 22.88
CA ALA A 136 9.90 2.44 22.40
C ALA A 136 8.95 3.36 21.63
N GLY A 137 8.72 3.10 20.34
CA GLY A 137 7.95 4.01 19.47
C GLY A 137 8.75 5.20 18.93
N ALA A 138 10.08 5.32 19.18
CA ALA A 138 10.94 6.15 18.36
C ALA A 138 10.97 5.54 16.96
N THR A 139 9.87 5.73 16.26
CA THR A 139 9.80 5.47 14.83
C THR A 139 10.94 6.27 14.20
N GLU A 140 11.67 5.67 13.30
CA GLU A 140 12.68 6.32 12.47
C GLU A 140 12.21 7.74 12.13
N LEU A 141 13.11 8.70 12.19
CA LEU A 141 12.85 10.08 11.74
C LEU A 141 11.99 10.02 10.48
N LEU A 142 10.88 10.77 10.48
CA LEU A 142 9.99 10.77 9.32
C LEU A 142 10.82 10.90 8.04
N ARG A 143 10.87 9.85 7.26
CA ARG A 143 11.63 9.84 6.01
C ARG A 143 11.21 11.03 5.16
N ALA A 144 12.18 11.78 4.64
CA ALA A 144 11.92 12.88 3.72
C ALA A 144 11.05 12.42 2.52
N ARG A 145 10.27 13.33 1.96
CA ARG A 145 9.45 13.07 0.77
C ARG A 145 10.31 12.58 -0.39
N GLY A 146 9.83 11.61 -1.14
CA GLY A 146 10.53 11.10 -2.32
C GLY A 146 11.32 9.80 -2.10
N GLY A 147 11.31 9.25 -0.90
CA GLY A 147 11.84 7.90 -0.66
C GLY A 147 10.90 6.76 -1.10
N ASP A 148 9.72 7.09 -1.64
CA ASP A 148 8.74 6.17 -2.24
C ASP A 148 8.32 6.78 -3.59
N GLU A 149 8.26 5.98 -4.65
CA GLU A 149 7.88 6.43 -6.00
C GLU A 149 6.49 7.05 -6.05
N ARG A 150 5.61 6.62 -5.14
CA ARG A 150 4.23 7.10 -5.06
C ARG A 150 4.10 8.50 -4.44
N GLU A 151 5.14 8.98 -3.79
CA GLU A 151 5.22 10.33 -3.21
C GLU A 151 5.82 11.35 -4.18
N LEU A 152 6.37 10.89 -5.31
CA LEU A 152 6.92 11.74 -6.35
C LEU A 152 5.83 12.25 -7.28
N THR A 153 5.91 13.52 -7.65
CA THR A 153 5.05 14.12 -8.68
C THR A 153 5.41 13.59 -10.06
N LEU A 154 4.52 13.78 -11.05
CA LEU A 154 4.82 13.38 -12.44
C LEU A 154 6.09 14.02 -12.99
N GLY A 155 6.36 15.28 -12.67
CA GLY A 155 7.56 15.98 -13.11
C GLY A 155 8.82 15.40 -12.45
N GLU A 156 8.79 15.13 -11.15
CA GLU A 156 9.88 14.50 -10.41
C GLU A 156 10.14 13.06 -10.92
N LEU A 157 9.08 12.27 -11.14
CA LEU A 157 9.22 10.92 -11.71
C LEU A 157 9.88 10.95 -13.09
N ALA A 158 9.47 11.88 -13.95
CA ALA A 158 10.04 12.01 -15.30
C ALA A 158 11.51 12.41 -15.26
N SER A 159 11.88 13.38 -14.40
CA SER A 159 13.27 13.84 -14.27
C SER A 159 14.18 12.75 -13.67
N LEU A 160 13.77 12.10 -12.59
CA LEU A 160 14.54 11.06 -11.92
C LEU A 160 14.65 9.78 -12.75
N ALA A 161 13.59 9.40 -13.48
CA ALA A 161 13.65 8.26 -14.41
C ALA A 161 14.62 8.50 -15.59
N GLY A 162 14.89 9.77 -15.91
CA GLY A 162 15.85 10.19 -16.94
C GLY A 162 17.29 10.34 -16.43
N SER A 163 17.50 11.06 -15.32
CA SER A 163 18.85 11.38 -14.79
C SER A 163 19.55 10.17 -14.17
N GLY A 164 18.83 9.29 -13.53
CA GLY A 164 19.41 8.14 -12.83
C GLY A 164 20.04 8.44 -11.47
N ASP A 165 19.97 9.66 -11.00
CA ASP A 165 20.44 10.12 -9.69
C ASP A 165 19.37 9.91 -8.61
N SER A 166 18.88 8.69 -8.48
CA SER A 166 17.85 8.35 -7.52
C SER A 166 18.23 7.12 -6.71
N VAL A 167 17.86 7.12 -5.43
CA VAL A 167 17.94 5.94 -4.55
C VAL A 167 17.01 4.83 -5.03
N LEU A 168 15.90 5.22 -5.71
CA LEU A 168 14.93 4.26 -6.24
C LEU A 168 15.38 3.68 -7.59
N PRO A 169 15.12 2.38 -7.84
CA PRO A 169 15.43 1.75 -9.13
C PRO A 169 14.72 2.44 -10.29
N ARG A 170 15.37 2.57 -11.43
CA ARG A 170 14.79 3.17 -12.63
C ARG A 170 13.56 2.42 -13.14
N SER A 171 13.52 1.09 -12.96
CA SER A 171 12.35 0.27 -13.30
C SER A 171 11.12 0.72 -12.52
N THR A 172 11.26 0.92 -11.22
CA THR A 172 10.19 1.38 -10.31
C THR A 172 9.70 2.79 -10.67
N LEU A 173 10.63 3.73 -10.92
CA LEU A 173 10.26 5.09 -11.32
C LEU A 173 9.50 5.12 -12.65
N ARG A 174 9.96 4.33 -13.65
CA ARG A 174 9.31 4.25 -14.96
C ARG A 174 7.97 3.51 -14.89
N SER A 175 7.86 2.46 -14.08
CA SER A 175 6.61 1.73 -13.93
C SER A 175 5.51 2.61 -13.32
N GLU A 176 5.84 3.40 -12.30
CA GLU A 176 4.88 4.32 -11.69
C GLU A 176 4.53 5.48 -12.65
N LEU A 177 5.51 6.07 -13.33
CA LEU A 177 5.28 7.11 -14.34
C LEU A 177 4.33 6.63 -15.44
N TYR A 178 4.65 5.51 -16.08
CA TYR A 178 3.84 4.94 -17.16
C TYR A 178 2.46 4.49 -16.65
N GLY A 179 2.39 3.95 -15.43
CA GLY A 179 1.13 3.55 -14.82
C GLY A 179 0.17 4.72 -14.63
N ARG A 180 0.65 5.88 -14.15
CA ARG A 180 -0.17 7.10 -14.03
C ARG A 180 -0.60 7.63 -15.39
N LEU A 181 0.32 7.65 -16.35
CA LEU A 181 0.01 8.10 -17.72
C LEU A 181 -1.00 7.17 -18.40
N ALA A 182 -0.83 5.86 -18.29
CA ALA A 182 -1.75 4.89 -18.89
C ALA A 182 -3.16 4.97 -18.30
N ARG A 183 -3.29 5.13 -16.98
CA ARG A 183 -4.60 5.33 -16.33
C ARG A 183 -5.29 6.60 -16.82
N ALA A 184 -4.57 7.71 -16.90
CA ALA A 184 -5.11 8.96 -17.39
C ALA A 184 -5.45 8.89 -18.90
N ALA A 185 -4.56 8.31 -19.71
CA ALA A 185 -4.75 8.16 -21.15
C ALA A 185 -5.91 7.21 -21.51
N PHE A 186 -6.31 6.32 -20.60
CA PHE A 186 -7.44 5.41 -20.84
C PHE A 186 -8.80 6.10 -20.75
N LEU A 187 -8.91 7.19 -20.01
CA LEU A 187 -10.19 7.88 -19.76
C LEU A 187 -10.93 8.33 -21.04
N PRO A 188 -10.28 8.88 -22.09
CA PRO A 188 -10.96 9.20 -23.35
C PRO A 188 -11.53 7.99 -24.08
N PHE A 189 -10.99 6.79 -23.81
CA PHE A 189 -11.44 5.55 -24.44
C PHE A 189 -12.59 4.86 -23.69
N LEU A 190 -12.85 5.24 -22.44
CA LEU A 190 -13.98 4.69 -21.67
C LEU A 190 -15.33 4.84 -22.35
N PRO A 191 -15.66 5.98 -23.00
CA PRO A 191 -16.92 6.12 -23.72
C PRO A 191 -17.07 5.12 -24.89
N LEU A 192 -15.96 4.67 -25.50
CA LEU A 192 -16.01 3.66 -26.59
C LEU A 192 -16.47 2.30 -26.07
N ILE A 193 -16.24 2.02 -24.81
CA ILE A 193 -16.69 0.81 -24.12
C ILE A 193 -18.10 1.02 -23.55
N ALA A 194 -18.34 2.14 -22.91
CA ALA A 194 -19.59 2.44 -22.22
C ALA A 194 -20.77 2.63 -23.17
N PHE A 195 -20.54 3.27 -24.33
CA PHE A 195 -21.60 3.56 -25.30
C PHE A 195 -22.26 2.29 -25.88
N PRO A 196 -21.54 1.28 -26.41
CA PRO A 196 -22.13 0.05 -26.89
C PRO A 196 -22.88 -0.71 -25.80
N LEU A 197 -22.31 -0.76 -24.58
CA LEU A 197 -22.93 -1.45 -23.44
C LEU A 197 -24.22 -0.75 -22.98
N GLY A 198 -24.24 0.59 -23.01
CA GLY A 198 -25.42 1.38 -22.69
C GLY A 198 -26.55 1.24 -23.73
N LEU A 199 -26.24 1.13 -25.02
CA LEU A 199 -27.24 0.95 -26.09
C LEU A 199 -27.85 -0.45 -26.08
N ALA A 200 -27.10 -1.47 -25.72
CA ALA A 200 -27.58 -2.85 -25.67
C ALA A 200 -28.69 -3.05 -24.62
N THR A 201 -28.82 -2.14 -23.67
CA THR A 201 -29.77 -2.24 -22.55
C THR A 201 -31.19 -1.74 -22.86
N LYS A 202 -31.48 -1.26 -24.06
CA LYS A 202 -32.81 -0.73 -24.45
C LYS A 202 -33.94 -1.75 -24.43
N ARG A 203 -33.68 -3.06 -24.29
CA ARG A 203 -34.69 -4.14 -24.26
C ARG A 203 -34.89 -4.78 -22.90
N GLY A 204 -35.01 -4.00 -21.81
CA GLY A 204 -35.69 -4.45 -20.60
C GLY A 204 -34.86 -4.84 -19.38
N ARG A 205 -33.52 -4.94 -19.46
CA ARG A 205 -32.66 -5.16 -18.27
C ARG A 205 -31.39 -4.29 -18.35
N ARG A 206 -31.34 -3.24 -17.53
CA ARG A 206 -30.20 -2.28 -17.48
C ARG A 206 -28.94 -2.84 -16.80
N THR A 207 -29.10 -3.85 -15.96
CA THR A 207 -28.09 -4.34 -15.03
C THR A 207 -26.87 -5.03 -15.67
N PRO A 208 -26.99 -5.89 -16.72
CA PRO A 208 -25.84 -6.67 -17.20
C PRO A 208 -24.73 -5.81 -17.83
N GLY A 209 -25.11 -4.75 -18.56
CA GLY A 209 -24.12 -3.90 -19.24
C GLY A 209 -23.26 -3.09 -18.27
N LEU A 210 -23.87 -2.57 -17.20
CA LEU A 210 -23.16 -1.81 -16.15
C LEU A 210 -22.20 -2.73 -15.37
N VAL A 211 -22.66 -3.92 -15.00
CA VAL A 211 -21.84 -4.92 -14.30
C VAL A 211 -20.64 -5.32 -15.17
N PHE A 212 -20.87 -5.59 -16.46
CA PHE A 212 -19.80 -5.92 -17.39
C PHE A 212 -18.78 -4.78 -17.54
N ALA A 213 -19.23 -3.53 -17.64
CA ALA A 213 -18.35 -2.36 -17.70
C ALA A 213 -17.50 -2.24 -16.43
N GLY A 214 -18.10 -2.48 -15.25
CA GLY A 214 -17.39 -2.50 -13.98
C GLY A 214 -16.32 -3.60 -13.90
N ILE A 215 -16.67 -4.82 -14.30
CA ILE A 215 -15.71 -5.95 -14.37
C ILE A 215 -14.55 -5.61 -15.31
N LEU A 216 -14.85 -5.06 -16.48
CA LEU A 216 -13.83 -4.71 -17.47
C LEU A 216 -12.87 -3.63 -16.92
N LEU A 217 -13.40 -2.63 -16.23
CA LEU A 217 -12.60 -1.57 -15.59
C LEU A 217 -11.71 -2.14 -14.48
N LEU A 218 -12.25 -3.03 -13.64
CA LEU A 218 -11.48 -3.73 -12.62
C LEU A 218 -10.38 -4.61 -13.26
N ALA A 219 -10.71 -5.35 -14.30
CA ALA A 219 -9.74 -6.17 -15.04
C ALA A 219 -8.60 -5.32 -15.63
N PHE A 220 -8.92 -4.16 -16.21
CA PHE A 220 -7.92 -3.20 -16.68
C PHE A 220 -7.01 -2.72 -15.54
N GLN A 221 -7.59 -2.34 -14.41
CA GLN A 221 -6.83 -1.86 -13.25
C GLN A 221 -5.90 -2.96 -12.70
N HIS A 222 -6.38 -4.20 -12.58
CA HIS A 222 -5.55 -5.32 -12.14
C HIS A 222 -4.46 -5.69 -13.15
N ALA A 223 -4.76 -5.63 -14.46
CA ALA A 223 -3.78 -5.85 -15.51
C ALA A 223 -2.65 -4.81 -15.47
N LEU A 224 -2.97 -3.54 -15.22
CA LEU A 224 -1.96 -2.49 -15.02
C LEU A 224 -1.14 -2.74 -13.75
N GLN A 225 -1.77 -3.12 -12.62
CA GLN A 225 -1.07 -3.42 -11.38
C GLN A 225 -0.11 -4.60 -11.55
N LEU A 226 -0.56 -5.67 -12.22
CA LEU A 226 0.29 -6.82 -12.54
C LEU A 226 1.48 -6.39 -13.40
N GLY A 227 1.24 -5.58 -14.44
CA GLY A 227 2.30 -5.06 -15.31
C GLY A 227 3.30 -4.18 -14.54
N GLN A 228 2.85 -3.36 -13.60
CA GLN A 228 3.71 -2.59 -12.70
C GLN A 228 4.56 -3.49 -11.82
N SER A 229 3.96 -4.47 -11.15
CA SER A 229 4.67 -5.43 -10.29
C SER A 229 5.72 -6.24 -11.04
N LEU A 230 5.41 -6.70 -12.26
CA LEU A 230 6.38 -7.39 -13.12
C LEU A 230 7.52 -6.48 -13.58
N ALA A 231 7.26 -5.20 -13.79
CA ALA A 231 8.28 -4.22 -14.14
C ALA A 231 9.17 -3.86 -12.94
N GLU A 232 8.61 -3.73 -11.76
CA GLU A 232 9.32 -3.48 -10.51
C GLU A 232 10.25 -4.65 -10.14
N SER A 233 9.79 -5.89 -10.34
CA SER A 233 10.60 -7.08 -10.15
C SER A 233 11.66 -7.31 -11.24
N GLY A 234 11.69 -6.48 -12.29
CA GLY A 234 12.66 -6.57 -13.38
C GLY A 234 12.39 -7.70 -14.39
N VAL A 235 11.28 -8.43 -14.26
CA VAL A 235 10.91 -9.54 -15.17
C VAL A 235 10.55 -9.01 -16.56
N VAL A 236 9.88 -7.84 -16.62
CA VAL A 236 9.44 -7.22 -17.87
C VAL A 236 9.86 -5.77 -17.89
N ALA A 237 10.26 -5.24 -19.05
CA ALA A 237 10.51 -3.80 -19.17
C ALA A 237 9.23 -2.99 -18.87
N ALA A 238 9.34 -1.92 -18.10
CA ALA A 238 8.23 -1.10 -17.63
C ALA A 238 7.30 -0.62 -18.78
N PHE A 239 7.88 -0.36 -19.95
CA PHE A 239 7.09 0.01 -21.13
C PHE A 239 6.12 -1.10 -21.53
N PHE A 240 6.60 -2.32 -21.73
CA PHE A 240 5.75 -3.42 -22.16
C PHE A 240 4.76 -3.85 -21.06
N GLY A 241 5.20 -3.88 -19.80
CA GLY A 241 4.32 -4.24 -18.68
C GLY A 241 3.07 -3.38 -18.59
N ILE A 242 3.15 -2.10 -18.95
CA ILE A 242 2.06 -1.14 -18.78
C ILE A 242 1.32 -0.85 -20.10
N TRP A 243 2.06 -0.63 -21.19
CA TRP A 243 1.43 -0.26 -22.46
C TRP A 243 0.78 -1.45 -23.17
N THR A 244 1.18 -2.69 -22.90
CA THR A 244 0.50 -3.89 -23.46
C THR A 244 -0.94 -4.02 -22.95
N PRO A 245 -1.23 -4.05 -21.63
CA PRO A 245 -2.62 -4.06 -21.17
C PRO A 245 -3.38 -2.81 -21.63
N PHE A 246 -2.78 -1.63 -21.63
CA PHE A 246 -3.42 -0.43 -22.17
C PHE A 246 -3.86 -0.62 -23.63
N ALA A 247 -2.97 -1.11 -24.51
CA ALA A 247 -3.27 -1.32 -25.93
C ALA A 247 -4.35 -2.40 -26.13
N LEU A 248 -4.30 -3.49 -25.36
CA LEU A 248 -5.30 -4.55 -25.42
C LEU A 248 -6.69 -4.05 -25.04
N PHE A 249 -6.82 -3.34 -23.91
CA PHE A 249 -8.12 -2.83 -23.47
C PHE A 249 -8.65 -1.70 -24.33
N THR A 250 -7.77 -0.81 -24.80
CA THR A 250 -8.15 0.25 -25.75
C THR A 250 -8.57 -0.36 -27.10
N GLY A 251 -7.79 -1.28 -27.65
CA GLY A 251 -8.13 -2.00 -28.88
C GLY A 251 -9.44 -2.77 -28.77
N PHE A 252 -9.69 -3.41 -27.64
CA PHE A 252 -10.97 -4.05 -27.35
C PHE A 252 -12.13 -3.05 -27.34
N GLY A 253 -11.95 -1.89 -26.71
CA GLY A 253 -12.94 -0.82 -26.70
C GLY A 253 -13.27 -0.30 -28.09
N VAL A 254 -12.24 -0.05 -28.90
CA VAL A 254 -12.39 0.39 -30.30
C VAL A 254 -13.11 -0.70 -31.12
N TRP A 255 -12.70 -1.96 -31.00
CA TRP A 255 -13.36 -3.08 -31.68
C TRP A 255 -14.83 -3.20 -31.31
N MET A 256 -15.14 -3.07 -30.03
CA MET A 256 -16.52 -3.13 -29.54
C MET A 256 -17.37 -1.96 -30.07
N PHE A 257 -16.80 -0.74 -30.11
CA PHE A 257 -17.46 0.44 -30.66
C PHE A 257 -17.72 0.31 -32.16
N MET A 258 -16.70 -0.09 -32.94
CA MET A 258 -16.83 -0.29 -34.38
C MET A 258 -17.86 -1.38 -34.73
N GLY A 259 -17.86 -2.48 -34.01
CA GLY A 259 -18.81 -3.57 -34.19
C GLY A 259 -20.26 -3.22 -33.85
N SER A 260 -20.47 -2.22 -32.98
CA SER A 260 -21.80 -1.76 -32.57
C SER A 260 -22.31 -0.59 -33.41
N ARG A 261 -21.44 0.11 -34.14
CA ARG A 261 -21.78 1.31 -34.94
C ARG A 261 -22.82 1.03 -36.03
N ASN A 262 -22.70 -0.11 -36.70
CA ASN A 262 -23.53 -0.48 -37.85
C ASN A 262 -24.81 -1.23 -37.47
N ARG A 263 -25.00 -1.60 -36.20
CA ARG A 263 -26.16 -2.35 -35.70
C ARG A 263 -26.54 -1.91 -34.30
N PRO A 264 -27.30 -0.83 -34.15
CA PRO A 264 -27.70 -0.34 -32.84
C PRO A 264 -28.57 -1.40 -32.11
N GLY A 265 -28.17 -1.77 -30.90
CA GLY A 265 -28.89 -2.73 -30.04
C GLY A 265 -28.25 -4.12 -29.90
N GLU A 266 -27.22 -4.46 -30.68
CA GLU A 266 -26.45 -5.69 -30.52
C GLU A 266 -24.97 -5.36 -30.35
N THR A 267 -24.37 -5.81 -29.25
CA THR A 267 -22.91 -5.73 -29.07
C THR A 267 -22.23 -6.96 -29.70
N PRO A 268 -20.95 -6.86 -30.13
CA PRO A 268 -20.19 -8.02 -30.55
C PRO A 268 -20.18 -9.14 -29.51
N ILE A 269 -20.20 -8.77 -28.24
CA ILE A 269 -20.22 -9.72 -27.10
C ILE A 269 -21.58 -10.42 -27.01
N SER A 270 -22.70 -9.70 -27.13
CA SER A 270 -24.04 -10.31 -27.09
C SER A 270 -24.24 -11.32 -28.23
N ARG A 271 -23.62 -11.06 -29.37
CA ARG A 271 -23.61 -12.03 -30.50
C ARG A 271 -22.76 -13.25 -30.17
N LEU A 272 -21.55 -13.07 -29.63
CA LEU A 272 -20.71 -14.21 -29.24
C LEU A 272 -21.39 -15.06 -28.19
N ILE A 273 -22.02 -14.46 -27.19
CA ILE A 273 -22.76 -15.18 -26.14
C ILE A 273 -24.00 -15.86 -26.75
N GLY A 274 -24.75 -15.19 -27.63
CA GLY A 274 -25.90 -15.76 -28.32
C GLY A 274 -25.50 -16.94 -29.16
N THR A 275 -24.47 -16.81 -30.00
CA THR A 275 -23.98 -17.90 -30.85
C THR A 275 -23.41 -19.09 -30.06
N ALA A 276 -22.75 -18.82 -28.93
CA ALA A 276 -22.26 -19.83 -28.00
C ALA A 276 -23.44 -20.55 -27.31
N GLY A 277 -24.43 -19.80 -26.83
CA GLY A 277 -25.66 -20.33 -26.23
C GLY A 277 -26.43 -21.23 -27.20
N ASP A 278 -26.61 -20.79 -28.46
CA ASP A 278 -27.26 -21.57 -29.51
C ASP A 278 -26.51 -22.84 -29.84
N ARG A 279 -25.18 -22.83 -29.83
CA ARG A 279 -24.35 -24.03 -30.02
C ARG A 279 -24.52 -25.03 -28.89
N ILE A 280 -24.52 -24.54 -27.63
CA ILE A 280 -24.71 -25.38 -26.44
C ILE A 280 -26.11 -26.01 -26.45
N THR A 281 -27.15 -25.21 -26.71
CA THR A 281 -28.53 -25.73 -26.77
C THR A 281 -28.73 -26.75 -27.89
N ARG A 282 -28.15 -26.53 -29.07
CA ARG A 282 -28.16 -27.53 -30.16
C ARG A 282 -27.41 -28.80 -29.80
N ALA A 283 -26.26 -28.67 -29.12
CA ALA A 283 -25.50 -29.83 -28.68
C ALA A 283 -26.24 -30.65 -27.61
N MET A 284 -26.94 -29.97 -26.67
CA MET A 284 -27.79 -30.63 -25.69
C MET A 284 -28.98 -31.34 -26.35
N ALA A 285 -29.69 -30.66 -27.25
CA ALA A 285 -30.81 -31.24 -27.97
C ALA A 285 -30.40 -32.45 -28.82
N ALA A 286 -29.22 -32.41 -29.46
CA ALA A 286 -28.69 -33.54 -30.22
C ALA A 286 -28.29 -34.72 -29.31
N ARG A 287 -27.88 -34.46 -28.08
CA ARG A 287 -27.59 -35.49 -27.07
C ARG A 287 -28.86 -36.17 -26.57
N ASP A 288 -29.89 -35.36 -26.27
CA ASP A 288 -31.18 -35.89 -25.80
C ASP A 288 -31.88 -36.72 -26.85
N ALA A 289 -31.82 -36.30 -28.13
CA ALA A 289 -32.34 -37.11 -29.26
C ALA A 289 -31.62 -38.44 -29.42
N ARG A 290 -30.32 -38.52 -29.13
CA ARG A 290 -29.58 -39.81 -29.17
C ARG A 290 -29.95 -40.73 -28.02
N VAL A 291 -30.21 -40.18 -26.82
CA VAL A 291 -30.63 -40.96 -25.64
C VAL A 291 -32.05 -41.51 -25.81
N GLN A 292 -32.93 -40.80 -26.54
CA GLN A 292 -34.28 -41.29 -26.84
C GLN A 292 -34.36 -42.32 -27.98
N ALA A 293 -33.28 -42.44 -28.78
CA ALA A 293 -33.21 -43.37 -29.90
C ALA A 293 -32.48 -44.68 -29.57
N SER A 294 -31.93 -44.82 -28.38
CA SER A 294 -31.31 -46.02 -27.82
C SER A 294 -32.22 -46.69 -26.80
#